data_072d5bd7747333f98bdc0b0288fa53e1
#
_entry.id   072d5bd7747333f98bdc0b0288fa53e1
#
_cell.length_a   1.000
_cell.length_b   1.000
_cell.length_c   1.000
_cell.angle_alpha   90.00
_cell.angle_beta   90.00
_cell.angle_gamma   90.00
#
_symmetry.space_group_name_H-M   'P 1'
#
loop_
_entity.id
_entity.type
_entity.pdbx_description
1 polymer ?
#
loop_
_entity_poly.entity_id
_entity_poly.type
_entity_poly.pdbx_seq_one_letter_code
_entity_poly.pdbx_strand_id
1 'polypeptide(L)'
;MPQPAPQTAAYGAYPPTYSVQAYTGRKVAIVGSGPSGLAAADQLNKMGHFVTVFERADRIGGLMMYGVPNMKTDKIGVVQRRVNLMAEEGVTFVVNANVGSDPLYSIERLRSENDAVIGAGGAAFPRDLTIPGRELSGVHFAMEFLHANTKSLLDSNLEDGKYISARGKKVVVIGGGDTGTDCIGTSIRHGCTSLVNLELLSKPPSTRAADNPWPQWPRIFRVDYGHQEAATKFGKDPRTYGVLTKRFIGDGNGKVKALEVVRVKWEKVDGRFQLKEMEGSEEIIEADLVLLAMGFLGPEATIAEKLGLEKDNRSNFKAQFGDFATSVDGVFAAGDCRRGQSLVVWAITEGRQAAAAVDKYLSRYDQNAAATGDSTPSGTGLVQPVAA
;
A
#
# COMPACT_ATOMS: atom_id res chain seq x y z
N MET A 1 -0.78 27.67 29.71
CA MET A 1 0.59 27.42 29.25
C MET A 1 0.54 26.14 28.44
N PRO A 2 0.96 26.08 27.16
CA PRO A 2 1.02 24.86 26.41
C PRO A 2 2.12 23.98 27.00
N GLN A 3 1.82 22.71 27.21
CA GLN A 3 2.83 21.73 27.62
C GLN A 3 3.87 21.58 26.52
N PRO A 4 5.17 21.47 26.85
CA PRO A 4 6.21 21.22 25.86
C PRO A 4 5.93 19.86 25.18
N ALA A 5 6.14 19.83 23.86
CA ALA A 5 6.08 18.60 23.09
C ALA A 5 7.00 17.55 23.75
N PRO A 6 6.59 16.27 23.78
CA PRO A 6 7.45 15.22 24.30
C PRO A 6 8.75 15.23 23.51
N GLN A 7 9.86 15.42 24.22
CA GLN A 7 11.19 15.25 23.65
C GLN A 7 11.22 13.87 23.00
N THR A 8 11.46 13.84 21.70
CA THR A 8 11.77 12.62 20.96
C THR A 8 12.96 12.00 21.69
N ALA A 9 12.71 10.92 22.43
CA ALA A 9 13.76 10.10 22.95
C ALA A 9 14.67 9.77 21.75
N ALA A 10 15.91 10.21 21.80
CA ALA A 10 16.91 9.84 20.81
C ALA A 10 17.00 8.32 20.89
N TYR A 11 16.32 7.64 19.97
CA TYR A 11 16.55 6.21 19.76
C TYR A 11 18.03 6.13 19.38
N GLY A 12 18.84 5.63 20.31
CA GLY A 12 20.26 5.49 20.12
C GLY A 12 20.54 4.83 18.78
N ALA A 13 21.53 5.36 18.06
CA ALA A 13 21.97 4.76 16.82
C ALA A 13 22.26 3.27 17.11
N TYR A 14 21.41 2.37 16.63
CA TYR A 14 21.73 0.95 16.63
C TYR A 14 22.88 0.78 15.65
N PRO A 15 24.01 0.19 16.04
CA PRO A 15 25.06 -0.13 15.09
C PRO A 15 24.48 -1.03 14.00
N PRO A 16 24.99 -0.95 12.76
CA PRO A 16 24.59 -1.88 11.70
C PRO A 16 24.66 -3.31 12.24
N THR A 17 23.56 -4.04 12.18
CA THR A 17 23.48 -5.38 12.76
C THR A 17 24.14 -6.43 11.90
N TYR A 18 24.59 -6.03 10.70
CA TYR A 18 25.19 -6.93 9.73
C TYR A 18 26.21 -6.22 8.85
N SER A 19 27.38 -6.81 8.67
CA SER A 19 28.36 -6.43 7.64
C SER A 19 28.40 -7.51 6.57
N VAL A 20 28.29 -7.13 5.31
CA VAL A 20 28.46 -8.05 4.18
C VAL A 20 29.88 -8.61 4.20
N GLN A 21 30.03 -9.93 4.36
CA GLN A 21 31.35 -10.58 4.42
C GLN A 21 32.01 -10.69 3.04
N ALA A 22 31.21 -10.79 1.98
CA ALA A 22 31.68 -10.84 0.60
C ALA A 22 30.58 -10.31 -0.35
N TYR A 23 30.98 -9.52 -1.31
CA TYR A 23 30.09 -9.04 -2.37
C TYR A 23 30.10 -10.00 -3.55
N THR A 24 28.90 -10.27 -4.11
CA THR A 24 28.72 -11.14 -5.29
C THR A 24 29.04 -10.43 -6.61
N GLY A 25 29.10 -9.09 -6.59
CA GLY A 25 29.20 -8.28 -7.81
C GLY A 25 27.88 -8.10 -8.55
N ARG A 26 26.81 -8.81 -8.14
CA ARG A 26 25.50 -8.79 -8.81
C ARG A 26 24.66 -7.58 -8.37
N LYS A 27 23.95 -6.99 -9.35
CA LYS A 27 23.11 -5.81 -9.17
C LYS A 27 21.64 -6.19 -9.26
N VAL A 28 20.85 -5.76 -8.27
CA VAL A 28 19.41 -5.99 -8.26
C VAL A 28 18.66 -4.68 -8.12
N ALA A 29 17.75 -4.40 -9.06
CA ALA A 29 16.83 -3.29 -8.98
C ALA A 29 15.50 -3.74 -8.35
N ILE A 30 14.97 -2.96 -7.41
CA ILE A 30 13.66 -3.19 -6.79
C ILE A 30 12.78 -1.99 -7.09
N VAL A 31 11.62 -2.23 -7.70
CA VAL A 31 10.65 -1.20 -8.06
C VAL A 31 9.52 -1.18 -7.03
N GLY A 32 9.52 -0.16 -6.18
CA GLY A 32 8.60 0.02 -5.06
C GLY A 32 9.26 -0.24 -3.72
N SER A 33 9.11 0.71 -2.80
CA SER A 33 9.69 0.72 -1.46
C SER A 33 8.71 0.33 -0.35
N GLY A 34 7.60 -0.29 -0.71
CA GLY A 34 6.66 -0.84 0.27
C GLY A 34 7.26 -2.01 1.06
N PRO A 35 6.51 -2.59 2.02
CA PRO A 35 7.02 -3.66 2.88
C PRO A 35 7.66 -4.84 2.14
N SER A 36 7.13 -5.20 0.97
CA SER A 36 7.69 -6.27 0.13
C SER A 36 9.05 -5.89 -0.45
N GLY A 37 9.17 -4.69 -1.04
CA GLY A 37 10.41 -4.21 -1.63
C GLY A 37 11.50 -4.02 -0.58
N LEU A 38 11.18 -3.43 0.58
CA LEU A 38 12.14 -3.26 1.67
C LEU A 38 12.59 -4.59 2.26
N ALA A 39 11.68 -5.56 2.40
CA ALA A 39 12.04 -6.90 2.88
C ALA A 39 12.95 -7.65 1.89
N ALA A 40 12.71 -7.50 0.59
CA ALA A 40 13.59 -8.04 -0.44
C ALA A 40 14.96 -7.37 -0.42
N ALA A 41 15.00 -6.04 -0.33
CA ALA A 41 16.25 -5.27 -0.29
C ALA A 41 17.13 -5.65 0.90
N ASP A 42 16.55 -5.75 2.11
CA ASP A 42 17.26 -6.17 3.32
C ASP A 42 17.91 -7.55 3.14
N GLN A 43 17.19 -8.52 2.59
CA GLN A 43 17.73 -9.87 2.43
C GLN A 43 18.80 -9.95 1.34
N LEU A 44 18.57 -9.36 0.17
CA LEU A 44 19.53 -9.37 -0.95
C LEU A 44 20.82 -8.64 -0.59
N ASN A 45 20.74 -7.51 0.11
CA ASN A 45 21.92 -6.82 0.61
C ASN A 45 22.73 -7.71 1.57
N LYS A 46 22.06 -8.42 2.49
CA LYS A 46 22.71 -9.38 3.39
C LYS A 46 23.35 -10.58 2.68
N MET A 47 22.83 -10.95 1.52
CA MET A 47 23.40 -11.99 0.65
C MET A 47 24.59 -11.49 -0.18
N GLY A 48 24.93 -10.19 -0.10
CA GLY A 48 26.09 -9.59 -0.77
C GLY A 48 25.81 -9.00 -2.14
N HIS A 49 24.56 -8.82 -2.53
CA HIS A 49 24.21 -8.15 -3.78
C HIS A 49 24.17 -6.63 -3.63
N PHE A 50 24.48 -5.91 -4.71
CA PHE A 50 24.25 -4.47 -4.81
C PHE A 50 22.76 -4.22 -5.08
N VAL A 51 22.08 -3.58 -4.14
CA VAL A 51 20.63 -3.39 -4.22
C VAL A 51 20.28 -1.92 -4.35
N THR A 52 19.49 -1.59 -5.38
CA THR A 52 18.90 -0.26 -5.55
C THR A 52 17.37 -0.35 -5.51
N VAL A 53 16.76 0.40 -4.62
CA VAL A 53 15.30 0.51 -4.48
C VAL A 53 14.83 1.82 -5.10
N PHE A 54 13.93 1.75 -6.06
CA PHE A 54 13.33 2.89 -6.75
C PHE A 54 11.93 3.15 -6.21
N GLU A 55 11.67 4.38 -5.77
CA GLU A 55 10.39 4.81 -5.21
C GLU A 55 9.88 6.06 -5.92
N ARG A 56 8.63 6.04 -6.36
CA ARG A 56 8.02 7.20 -7.04
C ARG A 56 7.72 8.37 -6.11
N ALA A 57 7.48 8.09 -4.82
CA ALA A 57 7.26 9.13 -3.83
C ALA A 57 8.57 9.79 -3.39
N ASP A 58 8.45 10.90 -2.67
CA ASP A 58 9.58 11.65 -2.10
C ASP A 58 10.15 11.02 -0.80
N ARG A 59 9.51 9.95 -0.29
CA ARG A 59 9.96 9.19 0.88
C ARG A 59 9.77 7.70 0.67
N ILE A 60 10.69 6.94 1.24
CA ILE A 60 10.70 5.47 1.21
C ILE A 60 9.70 4.90 2.22
N GLY A 61 9.04 3.80 1.87
CA GLY A 61 8.18 3.05 2.78
C GLY A 61 6.79 2.69 2.21
N GLY A 62 6.44 3.20 1.03
CA GLY A 62 5.15 2.90 0.39
C GLY A 62 3.96 3.20 1.30
N LEU A 63 3.03 2.26 1.45
CA LEU A 63 1.85 2.43 2.33
C LEU A 63 2.22 2.59 3.81
N MET A 64 3.34 2.07 4.27
CA MET A 64 3.78 2.28 5.66
C MET A 64 4.19 3.74 5.90
N MET A 65 4.66 4.44 4.86
CA MET A 65 4.97 5.86 4.94
C MET A 65 3.69 6.71 4.79
N TYR A 66 2.91 6.52 3.71
CA TYR A 66 1.85 7.45 3.33
C TYR A 66 0.42 6.90 3.44
N GLY A 67 0.23 5.60 3.59
CA GLY A 67 -1.10 4.98 3.70
C GLY A 67 -1.57 4.81 5.14
N VAL A 68 -0.75 4.21 5.97
CA VAL A 68 -1.03 4.03 7.40
C VAL A 68 -0.84 5.37 8.12
N PRO A 69 -1.81 5.86 8.91
CA PRO A 69 -1.67 7.14 9.59
C PRO A 69 -0.69 7.10 10.78
N ASN A 70 -0.18 8.28 11.17
CA ASN A 70 0.83 8.42 12.24
C ASN A 70 0.38 7.83 13.58
N MET A 71 -0.92 7.91 13.90
CA MET A 71 -1.44 7.34 15.15
C MET A 71 -1.29 5.82 15.24
N LYS A 72 -1.11 5.12 14.13
CA LYS A 72 -0.83 3.67 14.13
C LYS A 72 0.65 3.36 14.02
N THR A 73 1.40 4.16 13.27
CA THR A 73 2.83 3.92 13.05
C THR A 73 3.56 5.24 12.89
N ASP A 74 4.48 5.53 13.81
CA ASP A 74 5.36 6.70 13.73
C ASP A 74 6.28 6.59 12.49
N LYS A 75 6.28 7.66 11.67
CA LYS A 75 7.01 7.63 10.39
C LYS A 75 8.50 7.81 10.56
N ILE A 76 8.92 8.60 11.53
CA ILE A 76 10.33 8.90 11.77
C ILE A 76 10.97 7.80 12.63
N GLY A 77 10.37 7.50 13.78
CA GLY A 77 10.93 6.53 14.74
C GLY A 77 10.83 5.08 14.30
N VAL A 78 9.94 4.73 13.36
CA VAL A 78 9.77 3.34 12.89
C VAL A 78 10.19 3.20 11.43
N VAL A 79 9.53 3.91 10.50
CA VAL A 79 9.76 3.69 9.06
C VAL A 79 11.10 4.27 8.63
N GLN A 80 11.31 5.58 8.85
CA GLN A 80 12.55 6.25 8.44
C GLN A 80 13.78 5.67 9.15
N ARG A 81 13.67 5.37 10.45
CA ARG A 81 14.75 4.70 11.20
C ARG A 81 15.18 3.40 10.52
N ARG A 82 14.22 2.59 10.06
CA ARG A 82 14.53 1.32 9.36
C ARG A 82 15.20 1.57 8.02
N VAL A 83 14.72 2.56 7.28
CA VAL A 83 15.31 2.96 5.99
C VAL A 83 16.74 3.45 6.16
N ASN A 84 17.01 4.29 7.17
CA ASN A 84 18.35 4.79 7.46
C ASN A 84 19.30 3.62 7.79
N LEU A 85 18.89 2.68 8.64
CA LEU A 85 19.69 1.50 8.94
C LEU A 85 20.03 0.69 7.69
N MET A 86 19.07 0.46 6.81
CA MET A 86 19.30 -0.27 5.55
C MET A 86 20.25 0.50 4.61
N ALA A 87 20.18 1.84 4.59
CA ALA A 87 21.11 2.66 3.83
C ALA A 87 22.54 2.55 4.40
N GLU A 88 22.70 2.59 5.72
CA GLU A 88 23.98 2.37 6.40
C GLU A 88 24.55 0.98 6.14
N GLU A 89 23.69 -0.03 5.99
CA GLU A 89 24.05 -1.41 5.63
C GLU A 89 24.38 -1.58 4.13
N GLY A 90 24.19 -0.57 3.28
CA GLY A 90 24.62 -0.56 1.87
C GLY A 90 23.48 -0.56 0.83
N VAL A 91 22.21 -0.53 1.21
CA VAL A 91 21.09 -0.41 0.27
C VAL A 91 21.02 1.01 -0.29
N THR A 92 21.00 1.13 -1.61
CA THR A 92 20.80 2.42 -2.30
C THR A 92 19.32 2.71 -2.49
N PHE A 93 18.87 3.91 -2.14
CA PHE A 93 17.50 4.37 -2.33
C PHE A 93 17.42 5.53 -3.32
N VAL A 94 16.51 5.45 -4.28
CA VAL A 94 16.24 6.49 -5.27
C VAL A 94 14.77 6.88 -5.16
N VAL A 95 14.52 8.09 -4.65
CA VAL A 95 13.16 8.66 -4.52
C VAL A 95 12.81 9.51 -5.74
N ASN A 96 11.52 9.88 -5.88
CA ASN A 96 10.98 10.58 -7.05
C ASN A 96 11.27 9.85 -8.37
N ALA A 97 11.41 8.53 -8.32
CA ALA A 97 11.71 7.67 -9.45
C ALA A 97 10.46 6.90 -9.87
N ASN A 98 9.66 7.49 -10.77
CA ASN A 98 8.44 6.85 -11.29
C ASN A 98 8.80 5.90 -12.44
N VAL A 99 9.28 4.71 -12.06
CA VAL A 99 9.75 3.68 -12.99
C VAL A 99 8.68 3.32 -14.02
N GLY A 100 9.08 3.34 -15.28
CA GLY A 100 8.23 3.05 -16.41
C GLY A 100 7.42 4.25 -16.92
N SER A 101 7.19 5.29 -16.14
CA SER A 101 6.53 6.52 -16.60
C SER A 101 7.52 7.65 -16.85
N ASP A 102 8.55 7.77 -16.05
CA ASP A 102 9.64 8.73 -16.23
C ASP A 102 10.69 8.17 -17.19
N PRO A 103 11.04 8.90 -18.27
CA PRO A 103 12.11 8.48 -19.22
C PRO A 103 13.48 8.24 -18.57
N LEU A 104 13.79 8.94 -17.46
CA LEU A 104 15.05 8.75 -16.73
C LEU A 104 15.09 7.38 -16.00
N TYR A 105 13.92 6.83 -15.67
CA TYR A 105 13.76 5.57 -14.98
C TYR A 105 12.95 4.58 -15.82
N SER A 106 13.31 4.41 -17.09
CA SER A 106 12.64 3.42 -17.93
C SER A 106 12.92 2.01 -17.40
N ILE A 107 11.92 1.15 -17.45
CA ILE A 107 12.05 -0.21 -16.92
C ILE A 107 13.00 -1.06 -17.81
N GLU A 108 13.06 -0.76 -19.09
CA GLU A 108 13.99 -1.39 -20.02
C GLU A 108 15.44 -1.09 -19.65
N ARG A 109 15.73 0.17 -19.29
CA ARG A 109 17.05 0.59 -18.82
C ARG A 109 17.40 -0.10 -17.50
N LEU A 110 16.48 -0.09 -16.53
CA LEU A 110 16.70 -0.78 -15.25
C LEU A 110 17.05 -2.25 -15.48
N ARG A 111 16.36 -2.90 -16.40
CA ARG A 111 16.61 -4.30 -16.75
C ARG A 111 17.98 -4.51 -17.42
N SER A 112 18.43 -3.60 -18.26
CA SER A 112 19.73 -3.72 -18.91
C SER A 112 20.93 -3.39 -18.00
N GLU A 113 20.73 -2.58 -16.97
CA GLU A 113 21.77 -2.16 -16.03
C GLU A 113 21.86 -3.05 -14.76
N ASN A 114 20.94 -4.00 -14.59
CA ASN A 114 20.87 -4.89 -13.43
C ASN A 114 20.72 -6.35 -13.83
N ASP A 115 21.29 -7.25 -13.04
CA ASP A 115 21.23 -8.70 -13.24
C ASP A 115 19.85 -9.29 -12.95
N ALA A 116 19.06 -8.62 -12.10
CA ALA A 116 17.66 -8.96 -11.84
C ALA A 116 16.84 -7.73 -11.45
N VAL A 117 15.52 -7.81 -11.68
CA VAL A 117 14.56 -6.77 -11.31
C VAL A 117 13.42 -7.39 -10.49
N ILE A 118 13.04 -6.78 -9.37
CA ILE A 118 11.89 -7.19 -8.57
C ILE A 118 10.79 -6.11 -8.66
N GLY A 119 9.63 -6.46 -9.20
CA GLY A 119 8.42 -5.66 -9.11
C GLY A 119 7.78 -5.80 -7.72
N ALA A 120 7.77 -4.71 -6.95
CA ALA A 120 7.20 -4.63 -5.59
C ALA A 120 6.31 -3.38 -5.42
N GLY A 121 5.70 -2.90 -6.51
CA GLY A 121 4.92 -1.66 -6.57
C GLY A 121 3.54 -1.70 -5.89
N GLY A 122 3.16 -2.84 -5.30
CA GLY A 122 1.89 -3.00 -4.60
C GLY A 122 0.68 -3.10 -5.54
N ALA A 123 -0.52 -3.08 -4.96
CA ALA A 123 -1.80 -2.98 -5.66
C ALA A 123 -2.30 -1.54 -5.52
N ALA A 124 -1.95 -0.68 -6.47
CA ALA A 124 -2.20 0.76 -6.38
C ALA A 124 -3.40 1.24 -7.22
N PHE A 125 -3.97 0.39 -8.08
CA PHE A 125 -5.14 0.73 -8.87
C PHE A 125 -6.43 0.61 -8.03
N PRO A 126 -7.07 1.73 -7.63
CA PRO A 126 -8.18 1.70 -6.71
C PRO A 126 -9.47 1.19 -7.38
N ARG A 127 -10.33 0.55 -6.59
CA ARG A 127 -11.70 0.28 -7.00
C ARG A 127 -12.50 1.58 -6.94
N ASP A 128 -13.13 1.95 -8.04
CA ASP A 128 -13.97 3.15 -8.13
C ASP A 128 -15.46 2.81 -8.07
N LEU A 129 -16.27 3.83 -7.81
CA LEU A 129 -17.71 3.81 -7.80
C LEU A 129 -18.23 4.67 -8.95
N THR A 130 -18.41 4.07 -10.13
CA THR A 130 -18.82 4.76 -11.37
C THR A 130 -20.34 5.00 -11.40
N ILE A 131 -20.82 5.85 -10.50
CA ILE A 131 -22.23 6.24 -10.34
C ILE A 131 -22.41 7.74 -10.58
N PRO A 132 -23.62 8.23 -10.83
CA PRO A 132 -23.88 9.65 -11.03
C PRO A 132 -23.36 10.51 -9.88
N GLY A 133 -22.69 11.62 -10.21
CA GLY A 133 -22.11 12.55 -9.25
C GLY A 133 -20.70 12.19 -8.77
N ARG A 134 -20.06 11.13 -9.34
CA ARG A 134 -18.70 10.73 -8.96
C ARG A 134 -17.68 11.86 -9.17
N GLU A 135 -17.91 12.72 -10.12
CA GLU A 135 -17.09 13.87 -10.50
C GLU A 135 -17.18 15.05 -9.52
N LEU A 136 -18.11 15.03 -8.58
CA LEU A 136 -18.30 16.13 -7.62
C LEU A 136 -17.08 16.31 -6.71
N SER A 137 -16.69 17.55 -6.51
CA SER A 137 -15.68 17.93 -5.54
C SER A 137 -16.09 17.47 -4.13
N GLY A 138 -15.16 16.90 -3.39
CA GLY A 138 -15.41 16.30 -2.07
C GLY A 138 -15.64 14.80 -2.10
N VAL A 139 -15.61 14.15 -3.28
CA VAL A 139 -15.60 12.69 -3.42
C VAL A 139 -14.18 12.25 -3.80
N HIS A 140 -13.46 11.62 -2.87
CA HIS A 140 -12.06 11.27 -3.01
C HIS A 140 -11.81 9.79 -2.75
N PHE A 141 -10.76 9.25 -3.34
CA PHE A 141 -10.22 7.97 -2.88
C PHE A 141 -9.61 8.09 -1.48
N ALA A 142 -9.79 7.07 -0.66
CA ALA A 142 -9.23 7.02 0.68
C ALA A 142 -7.72 7.27 0.70
N MET A 143 -6.99 6.74 -0.29
CA MET A 143 -5.54 6.91 -0.37
C MET A 143 -5.12 8.34 -0.70
N GLU A 144 -5.89 9.09 -1.49
CA GLU A 144 -5.64 10.51 -1.70
C GLU A 144 -5.72 11.29 -0.38
N PHE A 145 -6.77 11.01 0.41
CA PHE A 145 -6.96 11.62 1.72
C PHE A 145 -5.84 11.28 2.71
N LEU A 146 -5.49 10.00 2.84
CA LEU A 146 -4.48 9.53 3.80
C LEU A 146 -3.06 9.97 3.40
N HIS A 147 -2.73 9.90 2.10
CA HIS A 147 -1.44 10.34 1.58
C HIS A 147 -1.24 11.83 1.79
N ALA A 148 -2.19 12.66 1.34
CA ALA A 148 -2.10 14.10 1.47
C ALA A 148 -2.01 14.53 2.94
N ASN A 149 -2.80 13.91 3.83
CA ASN A 149 -2.71 14.16 5.26
C ASN A 149 -1.33 13.85 5.83
N THR A 150 -0.79 12.66 5.57
CA THR A 150 0.50 12.25 6.13
C THR A 150 1.64 13.07 5.54
N LYS A 151 1.59 13.38 4.24
CA LYS A 151 2.60 14.22 3.61
C LYS A 151 2.62 15.63 4.21
N SER A 152 1.48 16.31 4.29
CA SER A 152 1.37 17.64 4.89
C SER A 152 1.77 17.65 6.37
N LEU A 153 1.42 16.58 7.11
CA LEU A 153 1.83 16.43 8.51
C LEU A 153 3.35 16.34 8.66
N LEU A 154 4.03 15.58 7.79
CA LEU A 154 5.48 15.41 7.82
C LEU A 154 6.24 16.64 7.28
N ASP A 155 5.68 17.32 6.30
CA ASP A 155 6.33 18.47 5.66
C ASP A 155 6.18 19.76 6.48
N SER A 156 5.02 19.95 7.15
CA SER A 156 4.66 21.25 7.72
C SER A 156 3.82 21.19 9.00
N ASN A 157 3.59 19.98 9.56
CA ASN A 157 2.65 19.81 10.66
C ASN A 157 1.21 20.30 10.33
N LEU A 158 0.78 20.08 9.06
CA LEU A 158 -0.49 20.51 8.47
C LEU A 158 -0.62 22.04 8.27
N GLU A 159 0.43 22.81 8.44
CA GLU A 159 0.38 24.27 8.29
C GLU A 159 0.34 24.75 6.83
N ASP A 160 0.82 23.91 5.89
CA ASP A 160 0.81 24.22 4.46
C ASP A 160 -0.57 24.14 3.82
N GLY A 161 -1.55 23.57 4.52
CA GLY A 161 -2.93 23.37 4.03
C GLY A 161 -3.06 22.44 2.82
N LYS A 162 -1.98 21.74 2.42
CA LYS A 162 -1.94 20.86 1.23
C LYS A 162 -2.49 19.46 1.53
N TYR A 163 -3.62 19.39 2.22
CA TYR A 163 -4.31 18.15 2.52
C TYR A 163 -5.82 18.30 2.40
N ILE A 164 -6.53 17.19 2.25
CA ILE A 164 -7.98 17.17 2.21
C ILE A 164 -8.50 17.28 3.65
N SER A 165 -9.01 18.45 4.03
CA SER A 165 -9.47 18.68 5.40
C SER A 165 -10.88 18.14 5.64
N ALA A 166 -11.07 17.39 6.72
CA ALA A 166 -12.36 16.96 7.24
C ALA A 166 -12.90 17.90 8.35
N ARG A 167 -12.17 18.98 8.68
CA ARG A 167 -12.57 19.92 9.74
C ARG A 167 -13.93 20.53 9.47
N GLY A 168 -14.85 20.42 10.45
CA GLY A 168 -16.19 20.97 10.38
C GLY A 168 -17.10 20.30 9.36
N LYS A 169 -16.70 19.16 8.75
CA LYS A 169 -17.45 18.48 7.70
C LYS A 169 -18.22 17.27 8.22
N LYS A 170 -19.32 16.94 7.55
CA LYS A 170 -20.02 15.68 7.62
C LYS A 170 -19.29 14.71 6.69
N VAL A 171 -18.72 13.63 7.26
CA VAL A 171 -17.87 12.68 6.53
C VAL A 171 -18.61 11.36 6.34
N VAL A 172 -18.57 10.85 5.12
CA VAL A 172 -19.03 9.48 4.81
C VAL A 172 -17.85 8.68 4.26
N VAL A 173 -17.58 7.53 4.88
CA VAL A 173 -16.58 6.56 4.41
C VAL A 173 -17.31 5.38 3.79
N ILE A 174 -17.00 5.04 2.54
CA ILE A 174 -17.59 3.89 1.84
C ILE A 174 -16.57 2.75 1.81
N GLY A 175 -16.89 1.65 2.51
CA GLY A 175 -16.01 0.48 2.69
C GLY A 175 -15.48 0.36 4.11
N GLY A 176 -15.43 -0.85 4.64
CA GLY A 176 -15.21 -1.14 6.05
C GLY A 176 -13.94 -1.90 6.40
N GLY A 177 -12.97 -1.92 5.50
CA GLY A 177 -11.64 -2.50 5.79
C GLY A 177 -10.77 -1.56 6.63
N ASP A 178 -9.51 -1.98 6.85
CA ASP A 178 -8.52 -1.22 7.63
C ASP A 178 -8.31 0.20 7.10
N THR A 179 -8.34 0.39 5.77
CA THR A 179 -8.27 1.72 5.15
C THR A 179 -9.45 2.61 5.55
N GLY A 180 -10.65 2.04 5.64
CA GLY A 180 -11.84 2.76 6.12
C GLY A 180 -11.66 3.23 7.56
N THR A 181 -11.21 2.35 8.44
CA THR A 181 -10.88 2.70 9.84
C THR A 181 -9.84 3.82 9.94
N ASP A 182 -8.82 3.81 9.08
CA ASP A 182 -7.80 4.85 9.05
C ASP A 182 -8.36 6.20 8.60
N CYS A 183 -9.28 6.19 7.63
CA CYS A 183 -10.04 7.39 7.23
C CYS A 183 -10.92 7.92 8.36
N ILE A 184 -11.59 7.04 9.11
CA ILE A 184 -12.39 7.40 10.28
C ILE A 184 -11.54 8.10 11.33
N GLY A 185 -10.46 7.46 11.77
CA GLY A 185 -9.56 8.01 12.79
C GLY A 185 -8.90 9.33 12.39
N THR A 186 -8.51 9.47 11.12
CA THR A 186 -7.95 10.72 10.58
C THR A 186 -9.01 11.83 10.52
N SER A 187 -10.22 11.54 10.07
CA SER A 187 -11.33 12.51 10.03
C SER A 187 -11.71 13.04 11.42
N ILE A 188 -11.69 12.16 12.43
CA ILE A 188 -11.94 12.52 13.83
C ILE A 188 -10.87 13.52 14.32
N ARG A 189 -9.60 13.28 14.00
CA ARG A 189 -8.47 14.16 14.37
C ARG A 189 -8.51 15.51 13.67
N HIS A 190 -9.03 15.55 12.44
CA HIS A 190 -9.31 16.82 11.76
C HIS A 190 -10.48 17.61 12.40
N GLY A 191 -11.31 16.98 13.22
CA GLY A 191 -12.46 17.64 13.84
C GLY A 191 -13.72 17.63 12.96
N CYS A 192 -14.03 16.52 12.31
CA CYS A 192 -15.31 16.34 11.61
C CYS A 192 -16.50 16.46 12.57
N THR A 193 -17.65 16.92 12.07
CA THR A 193 -18.89 17.15 12.85
C THR A 193 -19.79 15.94 12.92
N SER A 194 -19.74 15.07 11.93
CA SER A 194 -20.39 13.76 11.93
C SER A 194 -19.61 12.77 11.08
N LEU A 195 -19.84 11.48 11.32
CA LEU A 195 -19.17 10.42 10.59
C LEU A 195 -20.06 9.21 10.43
N VAL A 196 -20.19 8.72 9.20
CA VAL A 196 -20.90 7.49 8.83
C VAL A 196 -19.96 6.61 8.01
N ASN A 197 -19.96 5.31 8.29
CA ASN A 197 -19.21 4.33 7.49
C ASN A 197 -20.20 3.33 6.86
N LEU A 198 -20.21 3.27 5.54
CA LEU A 198 -21.16 2.44 4.77
C LEU A 198 -20.48 1.14 4.32
N GLU A 199 -21.15 0.03 4.61
CA GLU A 199 -20.75 -1.32 4.29
C GLU A 199 -21.75 -2.00 3.36
N LEU A 200 -21.28 -2.48 2.21
CA LEU A 200 -22.12 -3.24 1.27
C LEU A 200 -22.51 -4.61 1.81
N LEU A 201 -21.63 -5.23 2.56
CA LEU A 201 -21.85 -6.56 3.13
C LEU A 201 -22.73 -6.50 4.37
N SER A 202 -23.35 -7.62 4.69
CA SER A 202 -24.09 -7.78 5.93
C SER A 202 -23.17 -7.71 7.15
N LYS A 203 -23.69 -7.28 8.28
CA LYS A 203 -22.94 -7.25 9.54
C LYS A 203 -22.40 -8.64 9.87
N PRO A 204 -21.09 -8.78 10.11
CA PRO A 204 -20.50 -10.06 10.49
C PRO A 204 -21.10 -10.61 11.79
N PRO A 205 -21.14 -11.94 11.97
CA PRO A 205 -21.61 -12.54 13.21
C PRO A 205 -20.69 -12.21 14.39
N SER A 206 -21.21 -12.26 15.62
CA SER A 206 -20.41 -12.03 16.83
C SER A 206 -19.46 -13.18 17.16
N THR A 207 -19.77 -14.38 16.68
CA THR A 207 -18.99 -15.61 16.89
C THR A 207 -18.67 -16.29 15.56
N ARG A 208 -17.70 -17.19 15.55
CA ARG A 208 -17.34 -17.95 14.35
C ARG A 208 -18.51 -18.79 13.85
N ALA A 209 -18.77 -18.71 12.55
CA ALA A 209 -19.69 -19.63 11.88
C ALA A 209 -19.03 -21.01 11.67
N ALA A 210 -19.85 -22.04 11.45
CA ALA A 210 -19.37 -23.41 11.25
C ALA A 210 -18.45 -23.57 10.00
N ASP A 211 -18.64 -22.75 8.98
CA ASP A 211 -17.81 -22.68 7.78
C ASP A 211 -16.52 -21.85 7.95
N ASN A 212 -16.24 -21.37 9.18
CA ASN A 212 -15.05 -20.61 9.51
C ASN A 212 -14.37 -21.13 10.79
N PRO A 213 -13.96 -22.42 10.84
CA PRO A 213 -13.31 -23.00 12.01
C PRO A 213 -11.89 -22.46 12.22
N TRP A 214 -11.37 -22.60 13.45
CA TRP A 214 -9.94 -22.43 13.71
C TRP A 214 -9.13 -23.47 12.89
N PRO A 215 -7.95 -23.13 12.32
CA PRO A 215 -7.16 -21.92 12.48
C PRO A 215 -7.42 -20.83 11.43
N GLN A 216 -8.48 -20.90 10.67
CA GLN A 216 -8.80 -19.86 9.69
C GLN A 216 -8.94 -18.48 10.34
N TRP A 217 -8.65 -17.44 9.57
CA TRP A 217 -8.87 -16.06 10.02
C TRP A 217 -10.35 -15.86 10.41
N PRO A 218 -10.65 -15.33 11.61
CA PRO A 218 -12.04 -15.24 12.07
C PRO A 218 -12.83 -14.18 11.31
N ARG A 219 -13.88 -14.58 10.63
CA ARG A 219 -14.87 -13.71 9.97
C ARG A 219 -15.96 -13.33 10.96
N ILE A 220 -15.61 -12.49 11.94
CA ILE A 220 -16.50 -12.05 13.02
C ILE A 220 -16.54 -10.53 13.08
N PHE A 221 -17.59 -10.01 13.72
CA PHE A 221 -17.69 -8.60 14.04
C PHE A 221 -16.54 -8.17 14.96
N ARG A 222 -15.84 -7.12 14.56
CA ARG A 222 -14.72 -6.53 15.31
C ARG A 222 -14.91 -5.04 15.40
N VAL A 223 -14.45 -4.47 16.50
CA VAL A 223 -14.35 -3.03 16.67
C VAL A 223 -12.87 -2.67 16.63
N ASP A 224 -12.50 -1.82 15.70
CA ASP A 224 -11.15 -1.26 15.59
C ASP A 224 -11.13 0.14 16.21
N TYR A 225 -9.92 0.72 16.39
CA TYR A 225 -9.68 1.99 17.07
C TYR A 225 -10.57 3.13 16.53
N GLY A 226 -10.67 3.29 15.20
CA GLY A 226 -11.47 4.35 14.59
C GLY A 226 -12.96 4.22 14.87
N HIS A 227 -13.49 3.00 14.90
CA HIS A 227 -14.88 2.74 15.26
C HIS A 227 -15.15 3.09 16.73
N GLN A 228 -14.22 2.71 17.62
CA GLN A 228 -14.34 3.01 19.06
C GLN A 228 -14.24 4.51 19.33
N GLU A 229 -13.30 5.20 18.70
CA GLU A 229 -13.15 6.65 18.78
C GLU A 229 -14.39 7.38 18.26
N ALA A 230 -14.94 6.94 17.13
CA ALA A 230 -16.18 7.49 16.58
C ALA A 230 -17.37 7.28 17.52
N ALA A 231 -17.51 6.07 18.07
CA ALA A 231 -18.57 5.77 19.04
C ALA A 231 -18.46 6.62 20.30
N THR A 232 -17.25 6.84 20.80
CA THR A 232 -16.98 7.71 21.95
C THR A 232 -17.33 9.17 21.66
N LYS A 233 -16.95 9.66 20.47
CA LYS A 233 -17.17 11.07 20.10
C LYS A 233 -18.63 11.38 19.73
N PHE A 234 -19.30 10.48 19.00
CA PHE A 234 -20.62 10.71 18.42
C PHE A 234 -21.73 9.89 19.09
N GLY A 235 -21.42 9.10 20.12
CA GLY A 235 -22.38 8.33 20.91
C GLY A 235 -22.89 7.05 20.25
N LYS A 236 -22.39 6.67 19.06
CA LYS A 236 -22.80 5.44 18.35
C LYS A 236 -21.71 4.92 17.43
N ASP A 237 -21.72 3.62 17.13
CA ASP A 237 -20.89 3.00 16.10
C ASP A 237 -21.19 3.65 14.74
N PRO A 238 -20.18 4.09 14.00
CA PRO A 238 -20.40 4.81 12.74
C PRO A 238 -20.88 3.90 11.59
N ARG A 239 -20.79 2.57 11.73
CA ARG A 239 -21.02 1.62 10.65
C ARG A 239 -22.49 1.35 10.39
N THR A 240 -22.84 1.33 9.11
CA THR A 240 -24.14 0.92 8.59
C THR A 240 -23.91 -0.16 7.53
N TYR A 241 -24.50 -1.34 7.76
CA TYR A 241 -24.30 -2.54 6.93
C TYR A 241 -25.44 -2.77 5.95
N GLY A 242 -25.15 -3.49 4.85
CA GLY A 242 -26.15 -3.83 3.83
C GLY A 242 -26.67 -2.58 3.12
N VAL A 243 -25.77 -1.68 2.73
CA VAL A 243 -26.10 -0.41 2.08
C VAL A 243 -25.33 -0.26 0.78
N LEU A 244 -26.04 0.09 -0.28
CA LEU A 244 -25.51 0.41 -1.60
C LEU A 244 -25.70 1.90 -1.89
N THR A 245 -24.65 2.57 -2.32
CA THR A 245 -24.72 3.96 -2.79
C THR A 245 -25.19 4.01 -4.24
N LYS A 246 -26.25 4.78 -4.53
CA LYS A 246 -26.87 4.90 -5.86
C LYS A 246 -26.33 6.09 -6.65
N ARG A 247 -26.10 7.21 -5.97
CA ARG A 247 -25.54 8.44 -6.56
C ARG A 247 -25.02 9.38 -5.49
N PHE A 248 -24.15 10.28 -5.91
CA PHE A 248 -23.75 11.46 -5.15
C PHE A 248 -24.60 12.65 -5.58
N ILE A 249 -25.01 13.47 -4.63
CA ILE A 249 -25.89 14.63 -4.86
C ILE A 249 -25.07 15.90 -4.64
N GLY A 250 -25.04 16.75 -5.65
CA GLY A 250 -24.34 18.04 -5.61
C GLY A 250 -25.16 19.17 -5.00
N ASP A 251 -24.48 20.22 -4.59
CA ASP A 251 -25.06 21.47 -4.06
C ASP A 251 -25.49 22.46 -5.15
N GLY A 252 -25.30 22.13 -6.42
CA GLY A 252 -25.50 23.00 -7.55
C GLY A 252 -24.26 23.78 -7.97
N ASN A 253 -23.20 23.82 -7.16
CA ASN A 253 -21.92 24.47 -7.44
C ASN A 253 -20.77 23.46 -7.66
N GLY A 254 -21.11 22.19 -7.92
CA GLY A 254 -20.15 21.13 -8.19
C GLY A 254 -19.51 20.48 -6.95
N LYS A 255 -20.06 20.71 -5.74
CA LYS A 255 -19.60 20.06 -4.51
C LYS A 255 -20.63 19.04 -4.04
N VAL A 256 -20.15 17.93 -3.47
CA VAL A 256 -21.02 16.95 -2.84
C VAL A 256 -21.68 17.56 -1.60
N LYS A 257 -22.99 17.29 -1.42
CA LYS A 257 -23.77 17.66 -0.22
C LYS A 257 -24.49 16.48 0.43
N ALA A 258 -24.69 15.40 -0.33
CA ALA A 258 -25.34 14.19 0.16
C ALA A 258 -25.07 12.99 -0.74
N LEU A 259 -25.45 11.79 -0.26
CA LEU A 259 -25.54 10.55 -1.03
C LEU A 259 -26.96 10.02 -0.96
N GLU A 260 -27.42 9.43 -2.06
CA GLU A 260 -28.56 8.53 -2.06
C GLU A 260 -28.11 7.10 -1.90
N VAL A 261 -28.67 6.41 -0.92
CA VAL A 261 -28.34 5.02 -0.62
C VAL A 261 -29.60 4.17 -0.56
N VAL A 262 -29.46 2.87 -0.73
CA VAL A 262 -30.53 1.89 -0.62
C VAL A 262 -30.09 0.72 0.22
N ARG A 263 -30.99 0.12 1.01
CA ARG A 263 -30.71 -1.11 1.73
C ARG A 263 -30.65 -2.29 0.77
N VAL A 264 -29.74 -3.21 1.05
CA VAL A 264 -29.53 -4.39 0.22
C VAL A 264 -29.49 -5.66 1.05
N LYS A 265 -29.89 -6.77 0.43
CA LYS A 265 -29.72 -8.11 0.96
C LYS A 265 -28.96 -8.99 -0.01
N TRP A 266 -28.20 -9.91 0.52
CA TRP A 266 -27.52 -10.94 -0.24
C TRP A 266 -28.35 -12.21 -0.22
N GLU A 267 -28.91 -12.60 -1.35
CA GLU A 267 -29.72 -13.81 -1.52
C GLU A 267 -28.94 -14.83 -2.37
N LYS A 268 -29.09 -16.11 -2.04
CA LYS A 268 -28.50 -17.19 -2.83
C LYS A 268 -29.50 -17.62 -3.89
N VAL A 269 -29.22 -17.29 -5.16
CA VAL A 269 -30.01 -17.66 -6.33
C VAL A 269 -29.15 -18.58 -7.19
N ASP A 270 -29.64 -19.77 -7.52
CA ASP A 270 -28.94 -20.80 -8.33
C ASP A 270 -27.48 -21.06 -7.87
N GLY A 271 -27.30 -21.13 -6.55
CA GLY A 271 -25.99 -21.41 -5.94
C GLY A 271 -25.03 -20.21 -5.87
N ARG A 272 -25.36 -19.06 -6.44
CA ARG A 272 -24.57 -17.84 -6.43
C ARG A 272 -25.21 -16.76 -5.55
N PHE A 273 -24.38 -16.02 -4.82
CA PHE A 273 -24.87 -14.85 -4.08
C PHE A 273 -25.17 -13.71 -5.05
N GLN A 274 -26.38 -13.17 -4.97
CA GLN A 274 -26.83 -12.00 -5.72
C GLN A 274 -27.23 -10.89 -4.75
N LEU A 275 -26.90 -9.67 -5.14
CA LEU A 275 -27.31 -8.46 -4.42
C LEU A 275 -28.73 -8.08 -4.84
N LYS A 276 -29.62 -7.90 -3.88
CA LYS A 276 -30.99 -7.45 -4.11
C LYS A 276 -31.26 -6.16 -3.34
N GLU A 277 -31.67 -5.13 -4.06
CA GLU A 277 -32.12 -3.88 -3.45
C GLU A 277 -33.49 -4.07 -2.76
N MET A 278 -33.68 -3.38 -1.65
CA MET A 278 -34.94 -3.40 -0.91
C MET A 278 -35.74 -2.15 -1.34
N GLU A 279 -36.82 -2.37 -2.07
CA GLU A 279 -37.72 -1.31 -2.52
C GLU A 279 -38.25 -0.45 -1.37
N GLY A 280 -38.30 0.86 -1.53
CA GLY A 280 -38.77 1.82 -0.53
C GLY A 280 -37.82 2.02 0.65
N SER A 281 -36.57 1.60 0.53
CA SER A 281 -35.55 1.78 1.54
C SER A 281 -34.51 2.85 1.21
N GLU A 282 -34.82 3.67 0.21
CA GLU A 282 -33.97 4.78 -0.21
C GLU A 282 -33.83 5.81 0.91
N GLU A 283 -32.62 6.23 1.18
CA GLU A 283 -32.27 7.19 2.22
C GLU A 283 -31.27 8.21 1.68
N ILE A 284 -31.40 9.46 2.10
CA ILE A 284 -30.44 10.52 1.81
C ILE A 284 -29.57 10.75 3.03
N ILE A 285 -28.26 10.60 2.84
CA ILE A 285 -27.24 10.82 3.87
C ILE A 285 -26.47 12.11 3.51
N GLU A 286 -26.50 13.10 4.37
CA GLU A 286 -25.76 14.34 4.19
C GLU A 286 -24.24 14.10 4.29
N ALA A 287 -23.46 14.69 3.38
CA ALA A 287 -22.02 14.59 3.35
C ALA A 287 -21.36 15.78 2.66
N ASP A 288 -20.36 16.37 3.31
CA ASP A 288 -19.49 17.39 2.74
C ASP A 288 -18.17 16.78 2.22
N LEU A 289 -17.88 15.54 2.63
CA LEU A 289 -16.69 14.78 2.25
C LEU A 289 -17.04 13.29 2.19
N VAL A 290 -16.72 12.65 1.07
CA VAL A 290 -16.91 11.21 0.86
C VAL A 290 -15.56 10.58 0.56
N LEU A 291 -15.23 9.50 1.27
CA LEU A 291 -13.98 8.78 1.14
C LEU A 291 -14.24 7.34 0.66
N LEU A 292 -13.75 7.02 -0.53
CA LEU A 292 -13.91 5.69 -1.13
C LEU A 292 -12.79 4.76 -0.66
N ALA A 293 -13.11 3.86 0.29
CA ALA A 293 -12.20 2.90 0.90
C ALA A 293 -12.55 1.46 0.49
N MET A 294 -12.80 1.23 -0.79
CA MET A 294 -13.36 -0.02 -1.33
C MET A 294 -12.30 -1.03 -1.78
N GLY A 295 -11.02 -0.82 -1.46
CA GLY A 295 -9.90 -1.67 -1.86
C GLY A 295 -9.41 -1.41 -3.28
N PHE A 296 -8.58 -2.34 -3.78
CA PHE A 296 -7.82 -2.19 -5.02
C PHE A 296 -8.12 -3.34 -5.99
N LEU A 297 -7.88 -3.08 -7.27
CA LEU A 297 -8.08 -4.07 -8.34
C LEU A 297 -6.78 -4.79 -8.73
N GLY A 298 -5.63 -4.23 -8.38
CA GLY A 298 -4.32 -4.78 -8.72
C GLY A 298 -3.24 -3.71 -8.85
N PRO A 299 -2.07 -4.06 -9.39
CA PRO A 299 -1.01 -3.11 -9.72
C PRO A 299 -1.40 -2.20 -10.89
N GLU A 300 -0.74 -1.05 -10.99
CA GLU A 300 -0.79 -0.23 -12.19
C GLU A 300 -0.23 -0.99 -13.41
N ALA A 301 -0.78 -0.72 -14.59
CA ALA A 301 -0.49 -1.50 -15.79
C ALA A 301 0.89 -1.22 -16.41
N THR A 302 1.45 -0.03 -16.18
CA THR A 302 2.62 0.51 -16.90
C THR A 302 3.82 -0.44 -16.99
N ILE A 303 4.22 -1.03 -15.86
CA ILE A 303 5.39 -1.95 -15.85
C ILE A 303 5.08 -3.24 -16.60
N ALA A 304 3.89 -3.80 -16.37
CA ALA A 304 3.48 -5.04 -17.04
C ALA A 304 3.37 -4.85 -18.56
N GLU A 305 2.82 -3.74 -19.01
CA GLU A 305 2.68 -3.42 -20.44
C GLU A 305 4.03 -3.23 -21.12
N LYS A 306 4.94 -2.46 -20.50
CA LYS A 306 6.26 -2.19 -21.07
C LYS A 306 7.15 -3.43 -21.13
N LEU A 307 7.06 -4.32 -20.16
CA LEU A 307 7.83 -5.56 -20.14
C LEU A 307 7.12 -6.75 -20.79
N GLY A 308 5.85 -6.62 -21.16
CA GLY A 308 5.06 -7.75 -21.66
C GLY A 308 4.83 -8.83 -20.60
N LEU A 309 4.67 -8.45 -19.32
CA LEU A 309 4.41 -9.41 -18.24
C LEU A 309 3.02 -10.04 -18.38
N GLU A 310 2.95 -11.33 -18.25
CA GLU A 310 1.67 -12.01 -18.09
C GLU A 310 0.99 -11.57 -16.80
N LYS A 311 -0.35 -11.45 -16.87
CA LYS A 311 -1.21 -11.16 -15.72
C LYS A 311 -2.04 -12.38 -15.36
N ASP A 312 -2.37 -12.52 -14.10
CA ASP A 312 -3.34 -13.51 -13.63
C ASP A 312 -4.79 -13.06 -13.91
N ASN A 313 -5.77 -13.89 -13.57
CA ASN A 313 -7.19 -13.60 -13.74
C ASN A 313 -7.73 -12.46 -12.87
N ARG A 314 -6.90 -11.91 -11.96
CA ARG A 314 -7.18 -10.76 -11.09
C ARG A 314 -6.36 -9.52 -11.48
N SER A 315 -5.73 -9.55 -12.67
CA SER A 315 -4.86 -8.48 -13.19
C SER A 315 -3.57 -8.24 -12.39
N ASN A 316 -3.16 -9.14 -11.51
CA ASN A 316 -1.87 -9.09 -10.84
C ASN A 316 -0.75 -9.60 -11.76
N PHE A 317 0.49 -9.26 -11.47
CA PHE A 317 1.64 -9.84 -12.17
C PHE A 317 1.69 -11.34 -11.90
N LYS A 318 1.62 -12.14 -12.97
CA LYS A 318 1.64 -13.59 -12.87
C LYS A 318 3.04 -14.07 -12.50
N ALA A 319 3.21 -14.56 -11.30
CA ALA A 319 4.42 -15.19 -10.80
C ALA A 319 4.01 -16.26 -9.77
N GLN A 320 4.60 -17.45 -9.87
CA GLN A 320 4.25 -18.53 -8.98
C GLN A 320 4.82 -18.30 -7.58
N PHE A 321 4.05 -18.65 -6.55
CA PHE A 321 4.55 -18.63 -5.18
C PHE A 321 5.68 -19.65 -5.00
N GLY A 322 6.80 -19.20 -4.45
CA GLY A 322 7.99 -20.01 -4.20
C GLY A 322 9.17 -19.65 -5.12
N ASP A 323 8.96 -19.43 -6.41
CA ASP A 323 10.01 -18.96 -7.33
C ASP A 323 9.92 -17.48 -7.66
N PHE A 324 8.73 -16.89 -7.53
CA PHE A 324 8.45 -15.47 -7.77
C PHE A 324 8.84 -14.93 -9.15
N ALA A 325 9.29 -15.80 -10.05
CA ALA A 325 9.65 -15.44 -11.41
C ALA A 325 8.40 -15.11 -12.24
N THR A 326 8.48 -14.06 -13.04
CA THR A 326 7.44 -13.67 -14.00
C THR A 326 7.64 -14.39 -15.34
N SER A 327 6.80 -14.06 -16.33
CA SER A 327 6.97 -14.54 -17.72
C SER A 327 8.22 -14.01 -18.43
N VAL A 328 8.92 -13.05 -17.82
CA VAL A 328 10.11 -12.41 -18.40
C VAL A 328 11.34 -12.77 -17.56
N ASP A 329 12.34 -13.36 -18.22
CA ASP A 329 13.58 -13.80 -17.55
C ASP A 329 14.29 -12.65 -16.82
N GLY A 330 14.79 -12.94 -15.60
CA GLY A 330 15.42 -11.95 -14.73
C GLY A 330 14.46 -10.97 -14.07
N VAL A 331 13.13 -11.11 -14.29
CA VAL A 331 12.10 -10.25 -13.67
C VAL A 331 11.25 -11.07 -12.71
N PHE A 332 11.16 -10.58 -11.47
CA PHE A 332 10.44 -11.21 -10.38
C PHE A 332 9.33 -10.27 -9.87
N ALA A 333 8.35 -10.82 -9.15
CA ALA A 333 7.29 -10.03 -8.54
C ALA A 333 6.95 -10.53 -7.15
N ALA A 334 6.73 -9.62 -6.18
CA ALA A 334 6.43 -9.98 -4.80
C ALA A 334 5.48 -8.98 -4.13
N GLY A 335 4.71 -9.45 -3.17
CA GLY A 335 3.73 -8.65 -2.44
C GLY A 335 2.43 -8.44 -3.21
N ASP A 336 1.76 -7.33 -2.96
CA ASP A 336 0.40 -7.12 -3.47
C ASP A 336 0.33 -7.01 -5.00
N CYS A 337 1.39 -6.61 -5.69
CA CYS A 337 1.39 -6.60 -7.17
C CYS A 337 1.32 -8.00 -7.78
N ARG A 338 1.75 -9.04 -7.04
CA ARG A 338 1.68 -10.45 -7.42
C ARG A 338 0.45 -11.15 -6.83
N ARG A 339 0.18 -10.88 -5.55
CA ARG A 339 -0.81 -11.59 -4.74
C ARG A 339 -2.20 -10.96 -4.79
N GLY A 340 -2.29 -9.66 -5.13
CA GLY A 340 -3.42 -8.80 -4.83
C GLY A 340 -3.30 -8.21 -3.42
N GLN A 341 -4.12 -7.21 -3.12
CA GLN A 341 -4.10 -6.55 -1.81
C GLN A 341 -4.18 -7.57 -0.66
N SER A 342 -3.28 -7.44 0.31
CA SER A 342 -3.17 -8.39 1.41
C SER A 342 -2.60 -7.75 2.69
N LEU A 343 -2.24 -8.56 3.68
CA LEU A 343 -1.66 -8.08 4.93
C LEU A 343 -0.17 -7.76 4.76
N VAL A 344 0.32 -6.79 5.54
CA VAL A 344 1.74 -6.41 5.56
C VAL A 344 2.67 -7.59 5.85
N VAL A 345 2.26 -8.53 6.69
CA VAL A 345 3.04 -9.74 6.99
C VAL A 345 3.25 -10.63 5.76
N TRP A 346 2.27 -10.69 4.86
CA TRP A 346 2.41 -11.40 3.59
C TRP A 346 3.34 -10.68 2.63
N ALA A 347 3.25 -9.35 2.54
CA ALA A 347 4.14 -8.56 1.73
C ALA A 347 5.61 -8.73 2.15
N ILE A 348 5.90 -8.68 3.46
CA ILE A 348 7.23 -8.94 4.02
C ILE A 348 7.69 -10.37 3.72
N THR A 349 6.82 -11.36 3.95
CA THR A 349 7.13 -12.77 3.70
C THR A 349 7.49 -13.01 2.24
N GLU A 350 6.69 -12.49 1.30
CA GLU A 350 6.96 -12.64 -0.13
C GLU A 350 8.22 -11.88 -0.57
N GLY A 351 8.47 -10.70 -0.03
CA GLY A 351 9.72 -9.97 -0.31
C GLY A 351 10.96 -10.76 0.10
N ARG A 352 10.94 -11.36 1.29
CA ARG A 352 12.05 -12.20 1.76
C ARG A 352 12.24 -13.47 0.92
N GLN A 353 11.15 -14.12 0.55
CA GLN A 353 11.20 -15.33 -0.28
C GLN A 353 11.60 -15.02 -1.71
N ALA A 354 11.14 -13.91 -2.29
CA ALA A 354 11.58 -13.45 -3.59
C ALA A 354 13.08 -13.13 -3.63
N ALA A 355 13.62 -12.55 -2.56
CA ALA A 355 15.06 -12.35 -2.42
C ALA A 355 15.85 -13.67 -2.52
N ALA A 356 15.40 -14.71 -1.81
CA ALA A 356 16.04 -16.04 -1.89
C ALA A 356 15.90 -16.66 -3.29
N ALA A 357 14.78 -16.43 -3.99
CA ALA A 357 14.59 -16.89 -5.35
C ALA A 357 15.52 -16.17 -6.35
N VAL A 358 15.70 -14.86 -6.19
CA VAL A 358 16.61 -14.04 -6.99
C VAL A 358 18.07 -14.45 -6.73
N ASP A 359 18.48 -14.63 -5.49
CA ASP A 359 19.83 -15.10 -5.16
C ASP A 359 20.13 -16.46 -5.82
N LYS A 360 19.19 -17.39 -5.74
CA LYS A 360 19.32 -18.70 -6.43
C LYS A 360 19.39 -18.55 -7.95
N TYR A 361 18.65 -17.61 -8.53
CA TYR A 361 18.70 -17.32 -9.98
C TYR A 361 20.08 -16.79 -10.36
N LEU A 362 20.60 -15.82 -9.64
CA LEU A 362 21.91 -15.20 -9.90
C LEU A 362 23.07 -16.18 -9.72
N SER A 363 22.99 -17.07 -8.72
CA SER A 363 24.00 -18.11 -8.47
C SER A 363 24.13 -19.12 -9.63
N ARG A 364 23.08 -19.35 -10.42
CA ARG A 364 23.15 -20.22 -11.61
C ARG A 364 23.96 -19.60 -12.74
N TYR A 365 23.96 -18.29 -12.88
CA TYR A 365 24.79 -17.60 -13.87
C TYR A 365 26.28 -17.80 -13.59
N ASP A 366 26.71 -17.79 -12.34
CA ASP A 366 28.08 -18.01 -11.94
C ASP A 366 28.55 -19.45 -12.24
N GLN A 367 27.67 -20.44 -12.01
CA GLN A 367 27.95 -21.85 -12.32
C GLN A 367 28.04 -22.09 -13.84
N ASN A 368 27.19 -21.46 -14.64
CA ASN A 368 27.21 -21.59 -16.09
C ASN A 368 28.43 -20.89 -16.70
N ALA A 369 28.78 -19.68 -16.22
CA ALA A 369 30.01 -18.99 -16.66
C ALA A 369 31.27 -19.77 -16.34
N ALA A 370 31.34 -20.40 -15.15
CA ALA A 370 32.43 -21.28 -14.77
C ALA A 370 32.49 -22.56 -15.63
N ALA A 371 31.36 -23.11 -16.05
CA ALA A 371 31.27 -24.30 -16.89
C ALA A 371 31.61 -24.05 -18.35
N THR A 372 31.38 -22.83 -18.85
CA THR A 372 31.65 -22.45 -20.25
C THR A 372 33.04 -21.85 -20.47
N GLY A 373 33.82 -21.61 -19.40
CA GLY A 373 35.15 -21.03 -19.49
C GLY A 373 35.22 -19.56 -19.91
N ASP A 374 34.07 -18.89 -19.98
CA ASP A 374 33.93 -17.50 -20.34
C ASP A 374 34.04 -16.59 -19.10
N SER A 375 35.27 -16.54 -18.55
CA SER A 375 35.63 -15.64 -17.46
C SER A 375 36.03 -14.30 -18.01
N THR A 376 35.07 -13.45 -18.40
CA THR A 376 35.32 -12.01 -18.49
C THR A 376 35.28 -11.44 -17.07
N PRO A 377 36.40 -10.94 -16.52
CA PRO A 377 36.41 -10.31 -15.23
C PRO A 377 35.65 -8.98 -15.34
N SER A 378 34.50 -8.87 -14.65
CA SER A 378 33.85 -7.59 -14.44
C SER A 378 34.83 -6.68 -13.67
N GLY A 379 35.14 -5.55 -14.26
CA GLY A 379 36.22 -4.65 -13.87
C GLY A 379 36.15 -4.28 -12.37
N THR A 380 37.24 -4.55 -11.68
CA THR A 380 37.60 -3.99 -10.39
C THR A 380 37.85 -2.48 -10.53
N GLY A 381 36.80 -1.70 -10.51
CA GLY A 381 36.88 -0.25 -10.32
C GLY A 381 36.54 0.09 -8.88
N LEU A 382 37.54 0.21 -8.04
CA LEU A 382 37.44 0.85 -6.74
C LEU A 382 37.02 2.32 -6.98
N VAL A 383 35.73 2.61 -6.81
CA VAL A 383 35.25 3.97 -6.68
C VAL A 383 35.31 4.32 -5.19
N GLN A 384 36.28 5.17 -4.83
CA GLN A 384 36.32 5.79 -3.51
C GLN A 384 35.08 6.69 -3.32
N PRO A 385 34.51 6.76 -2.11
CA PRO A 385 33.41 7.68 -1.85
C PRO A 385 33.92 9.12 -1.90
N VAL A 386 33.28 9.93 -2.74
CA VAL A 386 33.43 11.39 -2.71
C VAL A 386 32.61 11.91 -1.54
N ALA A 387 33.30 12.48 -0.56
CA ALA A 387 32.71 13.24 0.51
C ALA A 387 32.20 14.59 -0.03
N ALA A 388 30.92 14.89 0.22
CA ALA A 388 30.36 16.24 0.32
C ALA A 388 29.04 16.19 1.11
#